data_d9113b7bc0efd29d8e3436c68a84ab49
#
_entry.id   d9113b7bc0efd29d8e3436c68a84ab49
#
_cell.length_a   1.000
_cell.length_b   1.000
_cell.length_c   1.000
_cell.angle_alpha   90.00
_cell.angle_beta   90.00
_cell.angle_gamma   90.00
#
_symmetry.space_group_name_H-M   'P 1'
#
loop_
_entity.id
_entity.type
_entity.pdbx_description
1 polymer ?
#
loop_
_entity_poly.entity_id
_entity_poly.type
_entity_poly.pdbx_seq_one_letter_code
_entity_poly.pdbx_strand_id
1 'polypeptide(L)'
;KHYWRAFVESMIDDIALRIEDEGRIDFEKLTAFYGFEDRQSLSLSKINIRVMRNLHPPIRDSFALRFEWGNCSIVLSGDTAYMSEMIDFADQTDLLIHEVMLSEGIDLIMNRLGHEDQKLKNHLLKSHTIAENVGLIAKCARVKCLVLNHFVPDGFAEFNDEDWLQAVRRHWSGKVILGRDGIKIPL
;
A
#
# COMPACT_ATOMS: atom_id res chain seq x y z
N LYS A 1 -10.00 15.60 -0.85
CA LYS A 1 -10.44 17.02 -0.84
C LYS A 1 -11.46 17.31 0.25
N HIS A 2 -12.53 16.50 0.39
CA HIS A 2 -13.58 16.74 1.41
C HIS A 2 -13.01 16.69 2.84
N TYR A 3 -12.30 15.64 3.22
CA TYR A 3 -11.69 15.50 4.56
C TYR A 3 -10.68 16.61 4.87
N TRP A 4 -9.88 17.01 3.88
CA TRP A 4 -8.96 18.13 4.05
C TRP A 4 -9.68 19.44 4.37
N ARG A 5 -10.75 19.75 3.65
CA ARG A 5 -11.54 20.93 3.93
C ARG A 5 -12.14 20.91 5.33
N ALA A 6 -12.74 19.79 5.74
CA ALA A 6 -13.26 19.61 7.08
C ALA A 6 -12.18 19.77 8.18
N PHE A 7 -10.96 19.26 7.91
CA PHE A 7 -9.82 19.46 8.81
C PHE A 7 -9.43 20.94 8.91
N VAL A 8 -9.24 21.62 7.78
CA VAL A 8 -8.90 23.06 7.77
C VAL A 8 -9.99 23.89 8.46
N GLU A 9 -11.25 23.58 8.21
CA GLU A 9 -12.41 24.26 8.80
C GLU A 9 -12.46 24.07 10.32
N SER A 10 -12.09 22.88 10.84
CA SER A 10 -12.00 22.63 12.28
C SER A 10 -10.88 23.41 12.98
N MET A 11 -9.90 23.92 12.25
CA MET A 11 -8.74 24.67 12.75
C MET A 11 -8.73 26.13 12.29
N ILE A 12 -9.85 26.64 11.77
CA ILE A 12 -9.89 27.93 11.07
C ILE A 12 -9.41 29.10 11.95
N ASP A 13 -9.78 29.10 13.23
CA ASP A 13 -9.42 30.17 14.16
C ASP A 13 -7.90 30.18 14.45
N ASP A 14 -7.29 29.03 14.68
CA ASP A 14 -5.84 28.90 14.87
C ASP A 14 -5.07 29.28 13.60
N ILE A 15 -5.55 28.84 12.44
CA ILE A 15 -4.95 29.19 11.15
C ILE A 15 -5.02 30.69 10.90
N ALA A 16 -6.17 31.32 11.15
CA ALA A 16 -6.38 32.76 10.98
C ALA A 16 -5.45 33.56 11.89
N LEU A 17 -5.35 33.18 13.17
CA LEU A 17 -4.44 33.80 14.14
C LEU A 17 -2.97 33.73 13.65
N ARG A 18 -2.53 32.58 13.18
CA ARG A 18 -1.13 32.42 12.70
C ARG A 18 -0.85 33.17 11.42
N ILE A 19 -1.84 33.32 10.53
CA ILE A 19 -1.71 34.15 9.35
C ILE A 19 -1.56 35.63 9.73
N GLU A 20 -2.40 36.10 10.65
CA GLU A 20 -2.43 37.51 11.08
C GLU A 20 -1.21 37.88 11.94
N ASP A 21 -0.91 37.05 12.95
CA ASP A 21 0.09 37.36 13.99
C ASP A 21 1.52 36.94 13.60
N GLU A 22 1.67 35.79 12.90
CA GLU A 22 2.96 35.24 12.52
C GLU A 22 3.32 35.45 11.03
N GLY A 23 2.41 36.00 10.23
CA GLY A 23 2.63 36.17 8.79
C GLY A 23 2.73 34.85 8.01
N ARG A 24 2.09 33.79 8.52
CA ARG A 24 2.09 32.47 7.84
C ARG A 24 1.29 32.51 6.54
N ILE A 25 1.68 31.66 5.60
CA ILE A 25 0.95 31.50 4.35
C ILE A 25 -0.30 30.63 4.62
N ASP A 26 -1.44 31.06 4.07
CA ASP A 26 -2.67 30.31 4.12
C ASP A 26 -2.52 28.92 3.51
N PHE A 27 -2.91 27.88 4.24
CA PHE A 27 -2.83 26.50 3.78
C PHE A 27 -3.62 26.22 2.49
N GLU A 28 -4.72 26.90 2.26
CA GLU A 28 -5.49 26.74 1.03
C GLU A 28 -4.71 27.19 -0.20
N LYS A 29 -3.85 28.21 -0.05
CA LYS A 29 -2.97 28.70 -1.14
C LYS A 29 -1.79 27.76 -1.41
N LEU A 30 -1.42 26.92 -0.44
CA LEU A 30 -0.33 25.95 -0.56
C LEU A 30 -0.77 24.58 -1.06
N THR A 31 -2.08 24.35 -1.19
CA THR A 31 -2.60 23.01 -1.43
C THR A 31 -3.40 22.93 -2.72
N ALA A 32 -3.02 22.01 -3.59
CA ALA A 32 -3.79 21.64 -4.78
C ALA A 32 -4.13 20.14 -4.74
N PHE A 33 -5.35 19.80 -5.13
CA PHE A 33 -5.85 18.42 -5.15
C PHE A 33 -6.09 17.96 -6.58
N TYR A 34 -5.42 16.86 -6.93
CA TYR A 34 -5.61 16.15 -8.19
C TYR A 34 -6.13 14.75 -7.89
N GLY A 35 -7.09 14.28 -8.65
CA GLY A 35 -7.54 12.88 -8.61
C GLY A 35 -6.65 12.01 -9.49
N PHE A 36 -6.54 10.73 -9.14
CA PHE A 36 -5.98 9.72 -10.02
C PHE A 36 -7.08 9.09 -10.88
N GLU A 37 -6.71 8.73 -12.10
CA GLU A 37 -7.51 7.91 -12.99
C GLU A 37 -6.76 6.62 -13.30
N ASP A 38 -7.51 5.55 -13.59
CA ASP A 38 -6.89 4.28 -13.98
C ASP A 38 -6.06 4.46 -15.27
N ARG A 39 -4.90 3.82 -15.30
CA ARG A 39 -3.93 3.88 -16.41
C ARG A 39 -3.38 5.27 -16.70
N GLN A 40 -3.57 6.20 -15.78
CA GLN A 40 -2.98 7.54 -15.89
C GLN A 40 -1.46 7.47 -15.78
N SER A 41 -0.80 8.33 -16.55
CA SER A 41 0.63 8.62 -16.41
C SER A 41 0.81 10.10 -16.08
N LEU A 42 1.62 10.37 -15.07
CA LEU A 42 1.93 11.72 -14.59
C LEU A 42 3.45 11.90 -14.60
N SER A 43 3.90 13.12 -14.88
CA SER A 43 5.31 13.48 -14.73
C SER A 43 5.42 14.59 -13.67
N LEU A 44 6.20 14.34 -12.64
CA LEU A 44 6.49 15.29 -11.59
C LEU A 44 8.00 15.52 -11.55
N SER A 45 8.44 16.62 -12.15
CA SER A 45 9.88 16.91 -12.33
C SER A 45 10.58 15.77 -13.08
N LYS A 46 11.47 15.03 -12.43
CA LYS A 46 12.24 13.90 -13.02
C LYS A 46 11.61 12.54 -12.72
N ILE A 47 10.44 12.49 -12.07
CA ILE A 47 9.77 11.28 -11.68
C ILE A 47 8.56 11.07 -12.60
N ASN A 48 8.50 9.91 -13.24
CA ASN A 48 7.30 9.45 -13.93
C ASN A 48 6.50 8.56 -12.98
N ILE A 49 5.20 8.78 -12.92
CA ILE A 49 4.27 8.03 -12.07
C ILE A 49 3.24 7.40 -12.98
N ARG A 50 3.13 6.08 -12.93
CA ARG A 50 2.04 5.34 -13.56
C ARG A 50 1.05 4.88 -12.49
N VAL A 51 -0.22 4.99 -12.80
CA VAL A 51 -1.34 4.65 -11.93
C VAL A 51 -2.06 3.44 -12.48
N MET A 52 -2.34 2.46 -11.64
CA MET A 52 -3.18 1.31 -11.97
C MET A 52 -4.24 1.14 -10.89
N ARG A 53 -5.51 1.04 -11.28
CA ARG A 53 -6.57 0.70 -10.33
C ARG A 53 -6.32 -0.71 -9.80
N ASN A 54 -6.28 -0.85 -8.48
CA ASN A 54 -6.16 -2.14 -7.82
C ASN A 54 -7.53 -2.66 -7.32
N LEU A 55 -7.58 -3.81 -6.68
CA LEU A 55 -8.79 -4.50 -6.29
C LEU A 55 -8.97 -4.49 -4.77
N HIS A 56 -9.62 -3.44 -4.24
CA HIS A 56 -9.86 -3.30 -2.79
C HIS A 56 -11.33 -2.98 -2.47
N PRO A 57 -12.28 -3.90 -2.72
CA PRO A 57 -13.68 -3.66 -2.47
C PRO A 57 -13.97 -3.47 -0.96
N PRO A 58 -14.91 -2.57 -0.57
CA PRO A 58 -15.83 -1.85 -1.44
C PRO A 58 -15.26 -0.54 -2.02
N ILE A 59 -14.00 -0.22 -1.79
CA ILE A 59 -13.35 1.02 -2.25
C ILE A 59 -13.06 0.87 -3.74
N ARG A 60 -13.68 1.72 -4.55
CA ARG A 60 -13.51 1.71 -6.02
C ARG A 60 -12.27 2.48 -6.45
N ASP A 61 -11.97 3.58 -5.76
CA ASP A 61 -10.85 4.46 -6.08
C ASP A 61 -9.65 4.10 -5.20
N SER A 62 -9.16 2.88 -5.40
CA SER A 62 -7.93 2.34 -4.82
C SER A 62 -6.93 2.07 -5.94
N PHE A 63 -5.64 2.41 -5.71
CA PHE A 63 -4.65 2.43 -6.78
C PHE A 63 -3.31 1.88 -6.32
N ALA A 64 -2.67 1.14 -7.22
CA ALA A 64 -1.25 0.88 -7.21
C ALA A 64 -0.52 2.00 -7.97
N LEU A 65 0.69 2.32 -7.54
CA LEU A 65 1.51 3.37 -8.12
C LEU A 65 2.88 2.81 -8.51
N ARG A 66 3.35 3.15 -9.71
CA ARG A 66 4.71 2.86 -10.14
C ARG A 66 5.46 4.18 -10.36
N PHE A 67 6.56 4.34 -9.66
CA PHE A 67 7.46 5.48 -9.76
C PHE A 67 8.69 5.08 -10.54
N GLU A 68 9.10 5.92 -11.48
CA GLU A 68 10.28 5.69 -12.33
C GLU A 68 11.12 6.98 -12.40
N TRP A 69 12.41 6.87 -12.10
CA TRP A 69 13.37 7.98 -12.27
C TRP A 69 14.75 7.43 -12.62
N GLY A 70 15.35 7.96 -13.67
CA GLY A 70 16.62 7.42 -14.20
C GLY A 70 16.46 5.94 -14.54
N ASN A 71 17.29 5.09 -13.92
CA ASN A 71 17.24 3.65 -14.07
C ASN A 71 16.57 2.93 -12.87
N CYS A 72 15.93 3.67 -11.99
CA CYS A 72 15.30 3.14 -10.78
C CYS A 72 13.78 3.11 -10.92
N SER A 73 13.16 2.09 -10.33
CA SER A 73 11.71 1.95 -10.30
C SER A 73 11.22 1.36 -8.98
N ILE A 74 10.12 1.90 -8.48
CA ILE A 74 9.41 1.40 -7.28
C ILE A 74 7.94 1.20 -7.63
N VAL A 75 7.37 0.07 -7.20
CA VAL A 75 5.92 -0.16 -7.24
C VAL A 75 5.38 -0.26 -5.82
N LEU A 76 4.28 0.44 -5.56
CA LEU A 76 3.46 0.33 -4.36
C LEU A 76 2.14 -0.33 -4.75
N SER A 77 1.79 -1.45 -4.13
CA SER A 77 0.53 -2.15 -4.44
C SER A 77 -0.70 -1.38 -3.96
N GLY A 78 -0.58 -0.62 -2.85
CA GLY A 78 -1.74 -0.28 -2.04
C GLY A 78 -2.40 -1.55 -1.50
N ASP A 79 -3.46 -1.42 -0.71
CA ASP A 79 -4.22 -2.58 -0.25
C ASP A 79 -5.00 -3.17 -1.42
N THR A 80 -4.85 -4.46 -1.68
CA THR A 80 -5.41 -5.11 -2.88
C THR A 80 -5.57 -6.61 -2.72
N ALA A 81 -6.66 -7.17 -3.22
CA ALA A 81 -6.70 -8.60 -3.49
C ALA A 81 -5.72 -8.97 -4.61
N TYR A 82 -5.47 -10.27 -4.75
CA TYR A 82 -4.66 -10.76 -5.86
C TYR A 82 -5.25 -10.36 -7.21
N MET A 83 -4.40 -9.80 -8.05
CA MET A 83 -4.71 -9.50 -9.44
C MET A 83 -3.51 -9.78 -10.33
N SER A 84 -3.74 -10.46 -11.44
CA SER A 84 -2.67 -10.82 -12.41
C SER A 84 -2.03 -9.61 -13.06
N GLU A 85 -2.77 -8.52 -13.20
CA GLU A 85 -2.32 -7.26 -13.79
C GLU A 85 -1.18 -6.62 -12.98
N MET A 86 -1.06 -6.95 -11.69
CA MET A 86 0.05 -6.51 -10.86
C MET A 86 1.39 -7.05 -11.36
N ILE A 87 1.40 -8.23 -11.97
CA ILE A 87 2.61 -8.85 -12.54
C ILE A 87 3.19 -7.96 -13.63
N ASP A 88 2.37 -7.54 -14.58
CA ASP A 88 2.81 -6.67 -15.69
C ASP A 88 3.13 -5.26 -15.19
N PHE A 89 2.35 -4.76 -14.21
CA PHE A 89 2.56 -3.44 -13.65
C PHE A 89 3.88 -3.34 -12.86
N ALA A 90 4.28 -4.41 -12.19
CA ALA A 90 5.53 -4.51 -11.43
C ALA A 90 6.70 -5.10 -12.23
N ASP A 91 6.52 -5.39 -13.53
CA ASP A 91 7.55 -6.07 -14.32
C ASP A 91 8.91 -5.39 -14.18
N GLN A 92 9.91 -6.20 -13.80
CA GLN A 92 11.31 -5.83 -13.62
C GLN A 92 11.56 -4.61 -12.72
N THR A 93 10.65 -4.30 -11.78
CA THR A 93 10.87 -3.19 -10.85
C THR A 93 12.03 -3.49 -9.89
N ASP A 94 12.75 -2.44 -9.51
CA ASP A 94 13.83 -2.55 -8.52
C ASP A 94 13.28 -2.89 -7.14
N LEU A 95 12.12 -2.30 -6.80
CA LEU A 95 11.48 -2.50 -5.51
C LEU A 95 9.96 -2.63 -5.68
N LEU A 96 9.41 -3.78 -5.31
CA LEU A 96 7.98 -3.97 -5.13
C LEU A 96 7.66 -3.89 -3.64
N ILE A 97 6.87 -2.90 -3.23
CA ILE A 97 6.32 -2.79 -1.88
C ILE A 97 4.87 -3.26 -1.97
N HIS A 98 4.58 -4.41 -1.36
CA HIS A 98 3.28 -5.06 -1.47
C HIS A 98 2.68 -5.34 -0.10
N GLU A 99 1.38 -5.10 0.05
CA GLU A 99 0.63 -5.53 1.21
C GLU A 99 0.64 -7.06 1.32
N VAL A 100 0.39 -7.60 2.50
CA VAL A 100 0.49 -9.04 2.72
C VAL A 100 -0.46 -9.54 3.79
N MET A 101 -1.09 -10.70 3.54
CA MET A 101 -1.95 -11.38 4.48
C MET A 101 -1.51 -12.84 4.67
N LEU A 102 -1.50 -13.33 5.91
CA LEU A 102 -1.39 -14.76 6.19
C LEU A 102 -2.78 -15.40 6.22
N SER A 103 -2.98 -16.45 5.45
CA SER A 103 -4.27 -17.17 5.39
C SER A 103 -4.66 -17.75 6.76
N GLU A 104 -3.70 -18.28 7.50
CA GLU A 104 -3.87 -18.82 8.85
C GLU A 104 -4.29 -17.73 9.85
N GLY A 105 -3.90 -16.48 9.58
CA GLY A 105 -4.26 -15.32 10.40
C GLY A 105 -5.74 -14.99 10.39
N ILE A 106 -6.44 -15.30 9.29
CA ILE A 106 -7.88 -15.04 9.17
C ILE A 106 -8.67 -15.82 10.21
N ASP A 107 -8.42 -17.13 10.33
CA ASP A 107 -9.14 -17.97 11.28
C ASP A 107 -8.81 -17.56 12.73
N LEU A 108 -7.59 -17.12 12.98
CA LEU A 108 -7.19 -16.61 14.30
C LEU A 108 -7.91 -15.30 14.64
N ILE A 109 -8.01 -14.37 13.68
CA ILE A 109 -8.81 -13.12 13.85
C ILE A 109 -10.25 -13.49 14.19
N MET A 110 -10.86 -14.38 13.42
CA MET A 110 -12.26 -14.78 13.61
C MET A 110 -12.49 -15.42 14.99
N ASN A 111 -11.59 -16.31 15.42
CA ASN A 111 -11.67 -16.96 16.72
C ASN A 111 -11.56 -15.96 17.89
N ARG A 112 -10.69 -14.96 17.79
CA ARG A 112 -10.51 -13.93 18.84
C ARG A 112 -11.68 -12.98 18.96
N LEU A 113 -12.32 -12.65 17.84
CA LEU A 113 -13.49 -11.79 17.84
C LEU A 113 -14.74 -12.48 18.38
N GLY A 114 -14.68 -13.81 18.60
CA GLY A 114 -15.80 -14.59 19.14
C GLY A 114 -17.04 -14.62 18.24
N HIS A 115 -16.87 -14.29 16.97
CA HIS A 115 -17.96 -14.19 16.02
C HIS A 115 -17.67 -15.00 14.76
N GLU A 116 -18.68 -15.72 14.31
CA GLU A 116 -18.77 -16.18 12.95
C GLU A 116 -19.12 -15.02 12.00
N ASP A 117 -18.38 -13.90 12.08
CA ASP A 117 -18.64 -12.76 11.19
C ASP A 117 -18.13 -13.06 9.78
N GLN A 118 -18.95 -13.79 9.06
CA GLN A 118 -18.69 -14.14 7.67
C GLN A 118 -18.47 -12.89 6.78
N LYS A 119 -18.98 -11.71 7.19
CA LYS A 119 -18.78 -10.47 6.44
C LYS A 119 -17.33 -10.00 6.54
N LEU A 120 -16.74 -10.03 7.75
CA LEU A 120 -15.35 -9.68 7.96
C LEU A 120 -14.41 -10.65 7.24
N LYS A 121 -14.64 -11.95 7.39
CA LYS A 121 -13.86 -12.99 6.68
C LYS A 121 -13.90 -12.77 5.17
N ASN A 122 -15.10 -12.56 4.62
CA ASN A 122 -15.26 -12.28 3.19
C ASN A 122 -14.62 -10.97 2.75
N HIS A 123 -14.63 -9.96 3.62
CA HIS A 123 -13.93 -8.69 3.34
C HIS A 123 -12.43 -8.91 3.23
N LEU A 124 -11.81 -9.52 4.22
CA LEU A 124 -10.37 -9.80 4.24
C LEU A 124 -9.93 -10.57 2.98
N LEU A 125 -10.63 -11.66 2.66
CA LEU A 125 -10.33 -12.50 1.48
C LEU A 125 -10.50 -11.78 0.13
N LYS A 126 -11.39 -10.79 0.07
CA LYS A 126 -11.66 -10.05 -1.18
C LYS A 126 -10.83 -8.80 -1.35
N SER A 127 -10.15 -8.36 -0.29
CA SER A 127 -9.50 -7.04 -0.24
C SER A 127 -7.99 -7.13 -0.05
N HIS A 128 -7.46 -8.30 0.35
CA HIS A 128 -6.04 -8.50 0.63
C HIS A 128 -5.44 -9.69 -0.11
N THR A 129 -4.13 -9.64 -0.29
CA THR A 129 -3.37 -10.67 -1.01
C THR A 129 -2.64 -11.58 -0.04
N ILE A 130 -2.88 -12.91 -0.14
CA ILE A 130 -2.15 -13.88 0.68
C ILE A 130 -0.66 -13.93 0.31
N ALA A 131 0.19 -14.20 1.29
CA ALA A 131 1.65 -14.10 1.18
C ALA A 131 2.24 -14.97 0.07
N GLU A 132 1.69 -16.16 -0.18
CA GLU A 132 2.09 -17.02 -1.28
C GLU A 132 1.87 -16.34 -2.64
N ASN A 133 0.73 -15.68 -2.81
CA ASN A 133 0.40 -14.95 -4.03
C ASN A 133 1.27 -13.70 -4.20
N VAL A 134 1.66 -13.03 -3.11
CA VAL A 134 2.65 -11.94 -3.17
C VAL A 134 3.98 -12.48 -3.69
N GLY A 135 4.43 -13.63 -3.18
CA GLY A 135 5.61 -14.33 -3.70
C GLY A 135 5.49 -14.71 -5.17
N LEU A 136 4.32 -15.16 -5.61
CA LEU A 136 4.05 -15.48 -7.01
C LEU A 136 4.11 -14.24 -7.90
N ILE A 137 3.51 -13.14 -7.49
CA ILE A 137 3.60 -11.84 -8.20
C ILE A 137 5.07 -11.44 -8.34
N ALA A 138 5.83 -11.43 -7.24
CA ALA A 138 7.24 -11.03 -7.24
C ALA A 138 8.08 -11.87 -8.21
N LYS A 139 7.84 -13.20 -8.23
CA LYS A 139 8.50 -14.13 -9.16
C LYS A 139 8.15 -13.84 -10.61
N CYS A 140 6.86 -13.76 -10.91
CA CYS A 140 6.40 -13.61 -12.29
C CYS A 140 6.76 -12.22 -12.85
N ALA A 141 6.69 -11.18 -12.00
CA ALA A 141 7.12 -9.83 -12.35
C ALA A 141 8.66 -9.66 -12.36
N ARG A 142 9.44 -10.65 -11.94
CA ARG A 142 10.90 -10.60 -11.94
C ARG A 142 11.45 -9.39 -11.18
N VAL A 143 10.84 -9.06 -10.05
CA VAL A 143 11.25 -7.90 -9.23
C VAL A 143 12.65 -8.15 -8.66
N LYS A 144 13.44 -7.10 -8.41
CA LYS A 144 14.78 -7.27 -7.81
C LYS A 144 14.71 -7.41 -6.28
N CYS A 145 13.77 -6.71 -5.64
CA CYS A 145 13.55 -6.77 -4.20
C CYS A 145 12.05 -6.66 -3.90
N LEU A 146 11.55 -7.50 -3.00
CA LEU A 146 10.20 -7.44 -2.45
C LEU A 146 10.25 -6.88 -1.04
N VAL A 147 9.40 -5.89 -0.75
CA VAL A 147 9.14 -5.39 0.61
C VAL A 147 7.72 -5.73 0.98
N LEU A 148 7.52 -6.37 2.11
CA LEU A 148 6.19 -6.63 2.66
C LEU A 148 5.80 -5.47 3.58
N ASN A 149 4.57 -4.99 3.44
CA ASN A 149 3.99 -3.97 4.31
C ASN A 149 2.52 -4.30 4.59
N HIS A 150 1.84 -3.50 5.40
CA HIS A 150 0.43 -3.70 5.72
C HIS A 150 0.10 -5.16 6.04
N PHE A 151 0.70 -5.67 7.11
CA PHE A 151 0.58 -7.08 7.53
C PHE A 151 -0.82 -7.38 8.08
N VAL A 152 -1.45 -8.45 7.60
CA VAL A 152 -2.76 -8.91 8.06
C VAL A 152 -2.66 -10.38 8.51
N PRO A 153 -2.81 -10.69 9.82
CA PRO A 153 -2.96 -9.79 10.96
C PRO A 153 -1.63 -9.15 11.41
N ASP A 154 -1.70 -7.97 12.01
CA ASP A 154 -0.55 -7.36 12.68
C ASP A 154 -0.71 -7.45 14.20
N GLY A 155 0.43 -7.51 14.93
CA GLY A 155 0.47 -7.52 16.39
C GLY A 155 0.01 -8.81 17.06
N PHE A 156 -0.08 -9.91 16.33
CA PHE A 156 -0.41 -11.24 16.87
C PHE A 156 0.86 -12.02 17.23
N ALA A 157 0.99 -12.39 18.51
CA ALA A 157 2.17 -13.09 19.02
C ALA A 157 2.35 -14.50 18.43
N GLU A 158 1.31 -15.05 17.81
CA GLU A 158 1.34 -16.35 17.14
C GLU A 158 2.10 -16.33 15.83
N PHE A 159 2.31 -15.15 15.24
CA PHE A 159 3.05 -14.97 13.99
C PHE A 159 4.33 -14.18 14.24
N ASN A 160 5.42 -14.69 13.74
CA ASN A 160 6.73 -14.06 13.77
C ASN A 160 7.23 -13.76 12.35
N ASP A 161 8.34 -13.06 12.24
CA ASP A 161 8.93 -12.66 10.96
C ASP A 161 9.13 -13.84 9.99
N GLU A 162 9.49 -15.03 10.51
CA GLU A 162 9.76 -16.19 9.69
C GLU A 162 8.50 -16.78 9.05
N ASP A 163 7.34 -16.66 9.68
CA ASP A 163 6.08 -17.16 9.12
C ASP A 163 5.73 -16.41 7.82
N TRP A 164 5.91 -15.09 7.81
CA TRP A 164 5.74 -14.25 6.62
C TRP A 164 6.73 -14.59 5.52
N LEU A 165 8.00 -14.75 5.90
CA LEU A 165 9.07 -15.09 4.95
C LEU A 165 8.83 -16.46 4.33
N GLN A 166 8.47 -17.47 5.11
CA GLN A 166 8.23 -18.83 4.62
C GLN A 166 7.05 -18.89 3.65
N ALA A 167 5.95 -18.18 3.95
CA ALA A 167 4.79 -18.12 3.07
C ALA A 167 5.15 -17.53 1.70
N VAL A 168 5.85 -16.40 1.67
CA VAL A 168 6.32 -15.77 0.43
C VAL A 168 7.32 -16.69 -0.31
N ARG A 169 8.22 -17.34 0.41
CA ARG A 169 9.27 -18.21 -0.14
C ARG A 169 8.77 -19.49 -0.80
N ARG A 170 7.49 -19.82 -0.64
CA ARG A 170 6.88 -20.91 -1.43
C ARG A 170 6.97 -20.66 -2.94
N HIS A 171 7.03 -19.39 -3.37
CA HIS A 171 7.11 -19.01 -4.77
C HIS A 171 8.28 -18.09 -5.12
N TRP A 172 8.83 -17.36 -4.15
CA TRP A 172 9.85 -16.35 -4.34
C TRP A 172 11.09 -16.60 -3.52
N SER A 173 12.23 -16.83 -4.17
CA SER A 173 13.54 -17.04 -3.51
C SER A 173 14.46 -15.82 -3.53
N GLY A 174 13.99 -14.69 -4.06
CA GLY A 174 14.77 -13.47 -4.13
C GLY A 174 14.83 -12.70 -2.82
N LYS A 175 15.33 -11.48 -2.87
CA LYS A 175 15.47 -10.62 -1.68
C LYS A 175 14.10 -10.18 -1.17
N VAL A 176 13.78 -10.52 0.08
CA VAL A 176 12.57 -10.08 0.79
C VAL A 176 12.97 -9.26 2.01
N ILE A 177 12.27 -8.16 2.24
CA ILE A 177 12.41 -7.29 3.40
C ILE A 177 11.04 -7.17 4.07
N LEU A 178 10.98 -7.40 5.37
CA LEU A 178 9.81 -7.06 6.17
C LEU A 178 9.84 -5.56 6.45
N GLY A 179 8.85 -4.83 5.93
CA GLY A 179 8.75 -3.39 6.10
C GLY A 179 8.47 -3.03 7.56
N ARG A 180 9.12 -1.99 8.04
CA ARG A 180 8.93 -1.42 9.37
C ARG A 180 9.03 0.09 9.27
N ASP A 181 8.31 0.80 10.12
CA ASP A 181 8.36 2.27 10.16
C ASP A 181 9.78 2.77 10.37
N GLY A 182 10.18 3.73 9.55
CA GLY A 182 11.51 4.34 9.59
C GLY A 182 12.64 3.54 8.96
N ILE A 183 12.38 2.35 8.41
CA ILE A 183 13.41 1.59 7.69
C ILE A 183 13.89 2.36 6.44
N LYS A 184 15.20 2.34 6.20
CA LYS A 184 15.79 2.89 4.99
C LYS A 184 16.23 1.74 4.08
N ILE A 185 15.71 1.72 2.87
CA ILE A 185 16.00 0.69 1.87
C ILE A 185 16.81 1.35 0.74
N PRO A 186 18.09 1.00 0.57
CA PRO A 186 18.88 1.49 -0.55
C PRO A 186 18.40 0.84 -1.86
N LEU A 187 18.33 1.63 -2.92
CA LEU A 187 18.01 1.22 -4.29
C LEU A 187 19.27 1.05 -5.12
#